data_f7ac18406454a3b93eaef971cfec579b
#
_entry.id   f7ac18406454a3b93eaef971cfec579b
#
_cell.length_a   1.000
_cell.length_b   1.000
_cell.length_c   1.000
_cell.angle_alpha   90.00
_cell.angle_beta   90.00
_cell.angle_gamma   90.00
#
_symmetry.space_group_name_H-M   'P 1'
#
loop_
_entity.id
_entity.type
_entity.pdbx_description
1 polymer ?
#
loop_
_entity_poly.entity_id
_entity_poly.type
_entity_poly.pdbx_seq_one_letter_code
_entity_poly.pdbx_strand_id
1 'polypeptide(L)'
;MKKLIVLCLSICLCMGLLPQQIHAQDDKTKQEPAQNAQDLAPSAKAAYLVENTTGKVIYAKHETDKLYPASMTKMMGLLLIFEALHDKKISWDESVSASEYAASMGGSQVFLEPGESMSVRDMVKSICIASANDAMVAMAEKVGGSNDHFVAMMNDKAKELKLSNSHFMNATGLHDPEHYTCAKDMSIIARALIAEGGEELLRITSTY
;
A
#
# COMPACT_ATOMS: atom_id res chain seq x y z
N MET A 1 20.43 9.58 68.36
CA MET A 1 20.38 10.78 69.20
C MET A 1 20.70 11.99 68.37
N LYS A 2 19.86 13.01 68.56
CA LYS A 2 19.97 14.40 68.08
C LYS A 2 19.89 14.72 66.63
N LYS A 3 18.68 15.16 66.22
CA LYS A 3 18.27 15.95 65.07
C LYS A 3 19.04 17.26 65.00
N LEU A 4 19.40 17.69 63.78
CA LEU A 4 19.71 19.09 63.53
C LEU A 4 18.93 19.53 62.28
N ILE A 5 17.92 20.37 62.55
CA ILE A 5 17.13 21.07 61.52
C ILE A 5 17.92 22.36 61.23
N VAL A 6 18.26 22.55 59.93
CA VAL A 6 18.76 23.88 59.49
C VAL A 6 17.66 24.47 58.56
N LEU A 7 17.07 25.53 59.08
CA LEU A 7 16.11 26.39 58.41
C LEU A 7 16.90 27.50 57.69
N CYS A 8 16.91 27.46 56.35
CA CYS A 8 17.41 28.58 55.57
C CYS A 8 16.24 29.38 55.01
N LEU A 9 16.05 30.55 55.62
CA LEU A 9 15.20 31.61 55.09
C LEU A 9 15.89 32.20 53.88
N SER A 10 15.24 32.17 52.70
CA SER A 10 15.72 32.88 51.53
C SER A 10 14.69 33.91 51.09
N ILE A 11 15.13 35.13 51.08
CA ILE A 11 14.40 36.34 50.80
C ILE A 11 13.95 36.39 49.38
N CYS A 12 12.65 36.61 49.22
CA CYS A 12 12.01 36.78 47.91
C CYS A 12 12.28 38.20 47.39
N LEU A 13 13.10 38.33 46.36
CA LEU A 13 13.28 39.56 45.61
C LEU A 13 12.34 39.55 44.41
N CYS A 14 11.20 40.24 44.51
CA CYS A 14 10.28 40.45 43.41
C CYS A 14 10.89 41.41 42.39
N MET A 15 11.45 40.88 41.30
CA MET A 15 11.61 41.63 40.05
C MET A 15 10.55 41.17 39.07
N GLY A 16 9.69 42.11 38.70
CA GLY A 16 8.63 41.88 37.71
C GLY A 16 9.18 41.50 36.35
N LEU A 17 8.89 40.29 35.95
CA LEU A 17 9.04 39.83 34.56
C LEU A 17 7.67 39.89 33.91
N LEU A 18 7.52 40.79 32.95
CA LEU A 18 6.42 40.83 32.01
C LEU A 18 6.34 39.47 31.27
N PRO A 19 5.13 38.93 31.01
CA PRO A 19 5.02 37.74 30.23
C PRO A 19 5.38 38.06 28.76
N GLN A 20 6.53 37.55 28.32
CA GLN A 20 6.81 37.44 26.91
C GLN A 20 5.79 36.47 26.31
N GLN A 21 4.89 36.99 25.50
CA GLN A 21 4.07 36.18 24.60
C GLN A 21 5.02 35.44 23.65
N ILE A 22 5.22 34.17 23.91
CA ILE A 22 5.79 33.24 22.93
C ILE A 22 4.74 33.11 21.84
N HIS A 23 4.90 33.87 20.76
CA HIS A 23 4.21 33.59 19.52
C HIS A 23 4.70 32.22 19.06
N ALA A 24 3.86 31.19 19.19
CA ALA A 24 4.02 29.97 18.45
C ALA A 24 3.95 30.36 16.97
N GLN A 25 5.09 30.45 16.32
CA GLN A 25 5.16 30.44 14.87
C GLN A 25 4.61 29.08 14.42
N ASP A 26 3.36 29.10 13.95
CA ASP A 26 2.84 28.05 13.09
C ASP A 26 3.80 27.93 11.91
N ASP A 27 4.71 26.99 11.99
CA ASP A 27 5.57 26.58 10.88
C ASP A 27 4.72 25.81 9.86
N LYS A 28 3.86 26.57 9.19
CA LYS A 28 3.23 26.15 7.94
C LYS A 28 4.29 26.27 6.85
N THR A 29 5.28 25.43 6.86
CA THR A 29 6.05 25.10 5.68
C THR A 29 5.12 24.31 4.74
N LYS A 30 4.20 25.04 4.08
CA LYS A 30 3.74 24.66 2.75
C LYS A 30 5.03 24.63 1.92
N GLN A 31 5.56 23.45 1.67
CA GLN A 31 6.47 23.26 0.55
C GLN A 31 5.68 23.60 -0.72
N GLU A 32 5.81 24.83 -1.18
CA GLU A 32 5.45 25.19 -2.54
C GLU A 32 6.24 24.25 -3.46
N PRO A 33 5.59 23.58 -4.43
CA PRO A 33 6.32 22.83 -5.44
C PRO A 33 7.25 23.81 -6.14
N ALA A 34 8.53 23.47 -6.22
CA ALA A 34 9.54 24.26 -6.88
C ALA A 34 9.09 24.58 -8.31
N GLN A 35 8.82 25.85 -8.59
CA GLN A 35 8.22 26.40 -9.81
C GLN A 35 9.15 26.33 -11.03
N ASN A 36 10.06 25.34 -11.14
CA ASN A 36 10.87 25.03 -12.32
C ASN A 36 11.36 23.58 -12.32
N ALA A 37 10.63 22.64 -11.74
CA ALA A 37 10.99 21.23 -11.86
C ALA A 37 10.69 20.78 -13.30
N GLN A 38 11.72 20.32 -14.00
CA GLN A 38 11.58 19.66 -15.31
C GLN A 38 10.54 18.54 -15.17
N ASP A 39 9.58 18.47 -16.11
CA ASP A 39 8.62 17.36 -16.13
C ASP A 39 9.36 16.05 -16.43
N LEU A 40 9.56 15.24 -15.40
CA LEU A 40 10.28 13.96 -15.49
C LEU A 40 9.43 12.85 -16.14
N ALA A 41 8.13 13.07 -16.33
CA ALA A 41 7.20 12.10 -16.88
C ALA A 41 6.21 12.73 -17.88
N PRO A 42 6.72 13.33 -18.99
CA PRO A 42 5.90 14.15 -19.90
C PRO A 42 4.75 13.35 -20.55
N SER A 43 4.95 12.05 -20.79
CA SER A 43 3.93 11.18 -21.40
C SER A 43 2.96 10.57 -20.39
N ALA A 44 3.21 10.69 -19.09
CA ALA A 44 2.33 10.12 -18.07
C ALA A 44 1.22 11.10 -17.70
N LYS A 45 -0.02 10.60 -17.52
CA LYS A 45 -1.15 11.38 -17.01
C LYS A 45 -0.93 11.80 -15.56
N ALA A 46 -0.39 10.91 -14.74
CA ALA A 46 0.00 11.16 -13.37
C ALA A 46 1.30 10.42 -13.05
N ALA A 47 2.09 10.96 -12.13
CA ALA A 47 3.31 10.31 -11.65
C ALA A 47 3.60 10.70 -10.21
N TYR A 48 4.16 9.75 -9.45
CA TYR A 48 4.58 9.99 -8.08
C TYR A 48 5.84 9.18 -7.79
N LEU A 49 6.92 9.87 -7.45
CA LEU A 49 8.20 9.27 -7.10
C LEU A 49 8.51 9.57 -5.64
N VAL A 50 8.73 8.53 -4.88
CA VAL A 50 8.98 8.60 -3.45
C VAL A 50 10.19 7.74 -3.07
N GLU A 51 11.00 8.20 -2.13
CA GLU A 51 12.03 7.37 -1.53
C GLU A 51 11.38 6.35 -0.60
N ASN A 52 11.71 5.06 -0.77
CA ASN A 52 10.96 3.98 -0.15
C ASN A 52 11.07 3.95 1.38
N THR A 53 12.24 4.24 1.95
CA THR A 53 12.49 4.14 3.39
C THR A 53 11.83 5.25 4.19
N THR A 54 12.05 6.50 3.76
CA THR A 54 11.59 7.70 4.48
C THR A 54 10.21 8.18 4.05
N GLY A 55 9.76 7.79 2.84
CA GLY A 55 8.57 8.33 2.21
C GLY A 55 8.73 9.75 1.67
N LYS A 56 9.98 10.26 1.58
CA LYS A 56 10.25 11.59 1.02
C LYS A 56 9.83 11.64 -0.44
N VAL A 57 8.96 12.61 -0.76
CA VAL A 57 8.54 12.86 -2.15
C VAL A 57 9.68 13.47 -2.93
N ILE A 58 10.00 12.88 -4.07
CA ILE A 58 11.04 13.34 -5.00
C ILE A 58 10.40 14.05 -6.18
N TYR A 59 9.28 13.52 -6.71
CA TYR A 59 8.55 14.10 -7.83
C TYR A 59 7.07 13.77 -7.72
N ALA A 60 6.21 14.72 -8.08
CA ALA A 60 4.77 14.54 -8.11
C ALA A 60 4.18 15.29 -9.31
N LYS A 61 3.25 14.63 -10.02
CA LYS A 61 2.49 15.17 -11.13
C LYS A 61 1.09 14.58 -11.10
N HIS A 62 0.06 15.40 -10.90
CA HIS A 62 -1.34 14.95 -10.85
C HIS A 62 -1.54 13.71 -9.96
N GLU A 63 -0.80 13.65 -8.86
CA GLU A 63 -0.61 12.47 -8.03
C GLU A 63 -1.89 12.02 -7.30
N THR A 64 -2.88 12.92 -7.21
CA THR A 64 -4.18 12.65 -6.57
C THR A 64 -5.33 12.45 -7.55
N ASP A 65 -5.07 12.59 -8.86
CA ASP A 65 -6.10 12.40 -9.89
C ASP A 65 -6.55 10.93 -9.89
N LYS A 66 -7.88 10.72 -9.86
CA LYS A 66 -8.46 9.38 -9.95
C LYS A 66 -8.33 8.85 -11.37
N LEU A 67 -7.63 7.75 -11.50
CA LEU A 67 -7.37 7.07 -12.76
C LEU A 67 -7.68 5.58 -12.64
N TYR A 68 -7.93 4.93 -13.76
CA TYR A 68 -8.09 3.47 -13.81
C TYR A 68 -6.72 2.79 -13.70
N PRO A 69 -6.49 1.96 -12.66
CA PRO A 69 -5.17 1.38 -12.40
C PRO A 69 -4.81 0.21 -13.31
N ALA A 70 -5.80 -0.40 -13.97
CA ALA A 70 -5.60 -1.68 -14.66
C ALA A 70 -4.90 -2.71 -13.74
N SER A 71 -3.97 -3.50 -14.26
CA SER A 71 -3.29 -4.55 -13.51
C SER A 71 -2.45 -4.08 -12.32
N MET A 72 -2.20 -2.78 -12.15
CA MET A 72 -1.60 -2.29 -10.90
C MET A 72 -2.47 -2.58 -9.67
N THR A 73 -3.79 -2.79 -9.85
CA THR A 73 -4.71 -3.31 -8.83
C THR A 73 -4.17 -4.52 -8.09
N LYS A 74 -3.48 -5.42 -8.80
CA LYS A 74 -2.95 -6.67 -8.24
C LYS A 74 -1.92 -6.45 -7.14
N MET A 75 -1.29 -5.25 -7.05
CA MET A 75 -0.43 -4.93 -5.92
C MET A 75 -1.20 -4.93 -4.59
N MET A 76 -2.45 -4.45 -4.56
CA MET A 76 -3.29 -4.55 -3.36
C MET A 76 -3.67 -6.00 -3.06
N GLY A 77 -3.99 -6.79 -4.08
CA GLY A 77 -4.28 -8.22 -3.90
C GLY A 77 -3.05 -8.99 -3.39
N LEU A 78 -1.88 -8.73 -3.96
CA LEU A 78 -0.61 -9.32 -3.50
C LEU A 78 -0.30 -8.93 -2.05
N LEU A 79 -0.54 -7.69 -1.64
CA LEU A 79 -0.37 -7.27 -0.25
C LEU A 79 -1.19 -8.15 0.70
N LEU A 80 -2.48 -8.38 0.42
CA LEU A 80 -3.33 -9.25 1.24
C LEU A 80 -2.88 -10.72 1.22
N ILE A 81 -2.37 -11.20 0.08
CA ILE A 81 -1.82 -12.56 -0.03
C ILE A 81 -0.55 -12.70 0.83
N PHE A 82 0.36 -11.72 0.79
CA PHE A 82 1.57 -11.73 1.61
C PHE A 82 1.26 -11.61 3.10
N GLU A 83 0.27 -10.80 3.49
CA GLU A 83 -0.23 -10.76 4.87
C GLU A 83 -0.80 -12.11 5.32
N ALA A 84 -1.56 -12.79 4.46
CA ALA A 84 -2.07 -14.13 4.75
C ALA A 84 -0.96 -15.17 4.91
N LEU A 85 0.13 -15.05 4.14
CA LEU A 85 1.34 -15.88 4.28
C LEU A 85 2.08 -15.58 5.59
N HIS A 86 2.25 -14.31 5.93
CA HIS A 86 2.87 -13.87 7.18
C HIS A 86 2.09 -14.38 8.39
N ASP A 87 0.78 -14.23 8.37
CA ASP A 87 -0.14 -14.71 9.42
C ASP A 87 -0.28 -16.23 9.45
N LYS A 88 0.38 -16.97 8.53
CA LYS A 88 0.29 -18.42 8.39
C LYS A 88 -1.14 -18.94 8.15
N LYS A 89 -2.00 -18.11 7.56
CA LYS A 89 -3.34 -18.50 7.10
C LYS A 89 -3.27 -19.37 5.86
N ILE A 90 -2.23 -19.17 5.05
CA ILE A 90 -1.85 -19.99 3.90
C ILE A 90 -0.35 -20.25 3.95
N SER A 91 0.12 -21.24 3.18
CA SER A 91 1.56 -21.55 3.05
C SER A 91 1.99 -21.60 1.59
N TRP A 92 3.30 -21.37 1.34
CA TRP A 92 3.85 -21.30 -0.02
C TRP A 92 3.63 -22.55 -0.86
N ASP A 93 3.66 -23.72 -0.23
CA ASP A 93 3.55 -25.01 -0.90
C ASP A 93 2.11 -25.55 -0.88
N GLU A 94 1.16 -24.81 -0.32
CA GLU A 94 -0.24 -25.18 -0.30
C GLU A 94 -0.83 -25.13 -1.72
N SER A 95 -1.64 -26.13 -2.04
CA SER A 95 -2.31 -26.22 -3.34
C SER A 95 -3.54 -25.31 -3.40
N VAL A 96 -3.68 -24.56 -4.49
CA VAL A 96 -4.83 -23.71 -4.81
C VAL A 96 -5.44 -24.20 -6.12
N SER A 97 -6.72 -24.55 -6.09
CA SER A 97 -7.46 -24.99 -7.28
C SER A 97 -8.21 -23.81 -7.91
N ALA A 98 -8.13 -23.70 -9.22
CA ALA A 98 -8.90 -22.69 -9.96
C ALA A 98 -10.37 -23.09 -10.03
N SER A 99 -11.26 -22.19 -9.63
CA SER A 99 -12.70 -22.32 -9.84
C SER A 99 -13.06 -22.14 -11.33
N GLU A 100 -14.28 -22.51 -11.72
CA GLU A 100 -14.80 -22.19 -13.05
C GLU A 100 -14.76 -20.68 -13.32
N TYR A 101 -15.02 -19.86 -12.29
CA TYR A 101 -14.97 -18.41 -12.38
C TYR A 101 -13.54 -17.91 -12.58
N ALA A 102 -12.58 -18.38 -11.81
CA ALA A 102 -11.17 -18.03 -11.98
C ALA A 102 -10.64 -18.40 -13.37
N ALA A 103 -10.94 -19.62 -13.84
CA ALA A 103 -10.53 -20.10 -15.16
C ALA A 103 -11.21 -19.33 -16.32
N SER A 104 -12.37 -18.72 -16.09
CA SER A 104 -13.09 -17.92 -17.10
C SER A 104 -12.57 -16.50 -17.28
N MET A 105 -11.58 -16.06 -16.48
CA MET A 105 -11.08 -14.70 -16.52
C MET A 105 -10.46 -14.35 -17.87
N GLY A 106 -10.84 -13.20 -18.40
CA GLY A 106 -10.22 -12.62 -19.59
C GLY A 106 -8.96 -11.81 -19.28
N GLY A 107 -8.29 -11.35 -20.32
CA GLY A 107 -7.08 -10.54 -20.24
C GLY A 107 -5.81 -11.38 -20.10
N SER A 108 -4.81 -10.90 -19.33
CA SER A 108 -3.57 -11.66 -19.09
C SER A 108 -3.86 -12.88 -18.21
N GLN A 109 -3.40 -14.05 -18.62
CA GLN A 109 -3.70 -15.34 -18.01
C GLN A 109 -2.50 -16.28 -18.09
N VAL A 110 -2.50 -17.31 -17.26
CA VAL A 110 -1.67 -18.52 -17.41
C VAL A 110 -2.51 -19.72 -17.88
N PHE A 111 -3.78 -19.46 -18.23
CA PHE A 111 -4.73 -20.39 -18.82
C PHE A 111 -5.04 -21.60 -17.93
N LEU A 112 -5.33 -21.34 -16.67
CA LEU A 112 -5.78 -22.38 -15.73
C LEU A 112 -7.10 -22.99 -16.19
N GLU A 113 -7.17 -24.32 -16.21
CA GLU A 113 -8.42 -25.04 -16.42
C GLU A 113 -9.25 -25.12 -15.11
N PRO A 114 -10.59 -25.24 -15.19
CA PRO A 114 -11.41 -25.47 -14.01
C PRO A 114 -10.94 -26.72 -13.24
N GLY A 115 -10.66 -26.56 -11.96
CA GLY A 115 -10.13 -27.63 -11.10
C GLY A 115 -8.63 -27.85 -11.19
N GLU A 116 -7.93 -27.21 -12.13
CA GLU A 116 -6.47 -27.23 -12.16
C GLU A 116 -5.90 -26.59 -10.91
N SER A 117 -4.81 -27.15 -10.40
CA SER A 117 -4.22 -26.72 -9.14
C SER A 117 -2.75 -26.38 -9.29
N MET A 118 -2.33 -25.28 -8.66
CA MET A 118 -0.95 -24.83 -8.55
C MET A 118 -0.61 -24.53 -7.08
N SER A 119 0.68 -24.51 -6.76
CA SER A 119 1.10 -24.02 -5.44
C SER A 119 0.82 -22.52 -5.28
N VAL A 120 0.60 -22.06 -4.04
CA VAL A 120 0.53 -20.61 -3.73
C VAL A 120 1.74 -19.89 -4.33
N ARG A 121 2.92 -20.48 -4.24
CA ARG A 121 4.16 -19.93 -4.83
C ARG A 121 4.05 -19.70 -6.33
N ASP A 122 3.56 -20.68 -7.06
CA ASP A 122 3.44 -20.56 -8.52
C ASP A 122 2.29 -19.63 -8.93
N MET A 123 1.19 -19.61 -8.17
CA MET A 123 0.13 -18.61 -8.34
C MET A 123 0.68 -17.18 -8.15
N VAL A 124 1.41 -16.92 -7.08
CA VAL A 124 2.03 -15.60 -6.83
C VAL A 124 3.02 -15.22 -7.94
N LYS A 125 3.84 -16.16 -8.41
CA LYS A 125 4.72 -15.92 -9.56
C LYS A 125 3.93 -15.58 -10.83
N SER A 126 2.86 -16.32 -11.11
CA SER A 126 1.98 -16.07 -12.27
C SER A 126 1.37 -14.67 -12.21
N ILE A 127 0.96 -14.22 -11.03
CA ILE A 127 0.43 -12.88 -10.82
C ILE A 127 1.52 -11.82 -11.03
N CYS A 128 2.71 -12.01 -10.46
CA CYS A 128 3.79 -11.01 -10.52
C CYS A 128 4.39 -10.88 -11.92
N ILE A 129 4.59 -11.99 -12.64
CA ILE A 129 5.37 -12.04 -13.88
C ILE A 129 4.45 -11.95 -15.11
N ALA A 130 3.40 -12.77 -15.15
CA ALA A 130 2.45 -12.80 -16.28
C ALA A 130 1.25 -11.88 -16.06
N SER A 131 1.13 -11.25 -14.90
CA SER A 131 -0.06 -10.47 -14.53
C SER A 131 -1.36 -11.28 -14.62
N ALA A 132 -1.31 -12.57 -14.32
CA ALA A 132 -2.38 -13.55 -14.56
C ALA A 132 -3.66 -13.22 -13.77
N ASN A 133 -4.76 -13.00 -14.46
CA ASN A 133 -6.06 -12.70 -13.88
C ASN A 133 -6.70 -13.94 -13.24
N ASP A 134 -6.60 -15.08 -13.91
CA ASP A 134 -7.06 -16.39 -13.44
C ASP A 134 -6.38 -16.77 -12.11
N ALA A 135 -5.07 -16.69 -12.05
CA ALA A 135 -4.32 -16.93 -10.81
C ALA A 135 -4.68 -15.91 -9.70
N MET A 136 -4.90 -14.63 -10.06
CA MET A 136 -5.29 -13.60 -9.08
C MET A 136 -6.66 -13.90 -8.47
N VAL A 137 -7.64 -14.30 -9.29
CA VAL A 137 -8.97 -14.66 -8.81
C VAL A 137 -8.94 -15.94 -7.96
N ALA A 138 -8.21 -16.98 -8.40
CA ALA A 138 -8.03 -18.20 -7.60
C ALA A 138 -7.43 -17.90 -6.21
N MET A 139 -6.42 -17.03 -6.15
CA MET A 139 -5.84 -16.58 -4.88
C MET A 139 -6.79 -15.70 -4.06
N ALA A 140 -7.59 -14.86 -4.71
CA ALA A 140 -8.61 -14.05 -4.04
C ALA A 140 -9.67 -14.94 -3.36
N GLU A 141 -10.16 -15.97 -4.06
CA GLU A 141 -11.08 -16.96 -3.50
C GLU A 141 -10.45 -17.76 -2.36
N LYS A 142 -9.18 -18.12 -2.49
CA LYS A 142 -8.43 -18.86 -1.46
C LYS A 142 -8.28 -18.05 -0.17
N VAL A 143 -7.88 -16.80 -0.27
CA VAL A 143 -7.60 -15.93 0.90
C VAL A 143 -8.88 -15.35 1.48
N GLY A 144 -9.80 -14.92 0.63
CA GLY A 144 -11.06 -14.31 1.04
C GLY A 144 -12.21 -15.30 1.28
N GLY A 145 -12.07 -16.55 0.87
CA GLY A 145 -13.18 -17.52 0.85
C GLY A 145 -14.17 -17.28 -0.30
N SER A 146 -14.18 -16.09 -0.87
CA SER A 146 -14.86 -15.72 -2.12
C SER A 146 -14.18 -14.49 -2.74
N ASN A 147 -14.35 -14.30 -4.06
CA ASN A 147 -13.84 -13.11 -4.74
C ASN A 147 -14.46 -11.82 -4.18
N ASP A 148 -15.76 -11.80 -3.93
CA ASP A 148 -16.45 -10.60 -3.41
C ASP A 148 -15.96 -10.21 -2.02
N HIS A 149 -15.74 -11.19 -1.14
CA HIS A 149 -15.20 -10.92 0.19
C HIS A 149 -13.74 -10.42 0.10
N PHE A 150 -12.95 -10.98 -0.82
CA PHE A 150 -11.58 -10.49 -1.04
C PHE A 150 -11.57 -9.03 -1.51
N VAL A 151 -12.49 -8.64 -2.42
CA VAL A 151 -12.65 -7.24 -2.84
C VAL A 151 -13.06 -6.35 -1.65
N ALA A 152 -13.93 -6.82 -0.77
CA ALA A 152 -14.23 -6.11 0.48
C ALA A 152 -12.97 -5.93 1.35
N MET A 153 -12.15 -6.97 1.50
CA MET A 153 -10.86 -6.89 2.22
C MET A 153 -9.91 -5.87 1.56
N MET A 154 -9.84 -5.79 0.22
CA MET A 154 -9.04 -4.77 -0.49
C MET A 154 -9.49 -3.35 -0.13
N ASN A 155 -10.80 -3.10 -0.09
CA ASN A 155 -11.33 -1.79 0.29
C ASN A 155 -11.15 -1.48 1.78
N ASP A 156 -11.20 -2.47 2.65
CA ASP A 156 -10.90 -2.28 4.08
C ASP A 156 -9.41 -1.99 4.29
N LYS A 157 -8.51 -2.66 3.56
CA LYS A 157 -7.08 -2.34 3.55
C LYS A 157 -6.81 -0.94 3.00
N ALA A 158 -7.56 -0.50 1.98
CA ALA A 158 -7.47 0.87 1.49
C ALA A 158 -7.82 1.91 2.57
N LYS A 159 -8.84 1.66 3.40
CA LYS A 159 -9.19 2.50 4.56
C LYS A 159 -8.08 2.48 5.62
N GLU A 160 -7.55 1.30 5.95
CA GLU A 160 -6.44 1.12 6.90
C GLU A 160 -5.21 1.93 6.49
N LEU A 161 -4.84 1.84 5.21
CA LEU A 161 -3.73 2.59 4.62
C LEU A 161 -4.06 4.07 4.35
N LYS A 162 -5.28 4.51 4.64
CA LYS A 162 -5.77 5.89 4.44
C LYS A 162 -5.70 6.35 2.98
N LEU A 163 -6.01 5.46 2.04
CA LEU A 163 -6.04 5.76 0.61
C LEU A 163 -7.31 6.56 0.28
N SER A 164 -7.16 7.86 0.10
CA SER A 164 -8.31 8.77 -0.07
C SER A 164 -8.91 8.74 -1.47
N ASN A 165 -8.16 8.27 -2.47
CA ASN A 165 -8.55 8.30 -3.87
C ASN A 165 -8.54 6.91 -4.51
N SER A 166 -8.82 5.86 -3.73
CA SER A 166 -8.83 4.48 -4.21
C SER A 166 -10.11 3.77 -3.86
N HIS A 167 -10.64 3.00 -4.82
CA HIS A 167 -11.77 2.10 -4.65
C HIS A 167 -11.62 0.91 -5.58
N PHE A 168 -11.81 -0.29 -5.08
CA PHE A 168 -11.61 -1.54 -5.80
C PHE A 168 -12.94 -2.26 -6.03
N MET A 169 -13.23 -2.62 -7.28
CA MET A 169 -14.42 -3.38 -7.69
C MET A 169 -14.10 -4.84 -8.03
N ASN A 170 -12.82 -5.14 -8.29
CA ASN A 170 -12.34 -6.49 -8.56
C ASN A 170 -10.86 -6.61 -8.20
N ALA A 171 -10.35 -7.84 -8.14
CA ALA A 171 -8.96 -8.12 -7.78
C ALA A 171 -7.96 -8.00 -8.94
N THR A 172 -8.44 -7.89 -10.18
CA THR A 172 -7.62 -8.00 -11.39
C THR A 172 -7.27 -6.68 -12.05
N GLY A 173 -8.12 -5.64 -11.83
CA GLY A 173 -8.04 -4.35 -12.48
C GLY A 173 -8.76 -4.30 -13.84
N LEU A 174 -9.63 -5.26 -14.13
CA LEU A 174 -10.57 -5.15 -15.24
C LEU A 174 -11.45 -3.92 -15.07
N HIS A 175 -11.77 -3.28 -16.17
CA HIS A 175 -12.44 -1.98 -16.14
C HIS A 175 -13.81 -2.02 -15.47
N ASP A 176 -14.00 -1.07 -14.55
CA ASP A 176 -15.26 -0.72 -13.93
C ASP A 176 -15.22 0.79 -13.64
N PRO A 177 -16.30 1.57 -13.87
CA PRO A 177 -16.32 3.01 -13.62
C PRO A 177 -15.99 3.39 -12.18
N GLU A 178 -16.34 2.54 -11.21
CA GLU A 178 -16.09 2.76 -9.78
C GLU A 178 -14.75 2.16 -9.32
N HIS A 179 -13.96 1.58 -10.24
CA HIS A 179 -12.64 1.03 -9.94
C HIS A 179 -11.57 2.06 -10.28
N TYR A 180 -11.06 2.75 -9.28
CA TYR A 180 -10.09 3.82 -9.46
C TYR A 180 -9.05 3.87 -8.34
N THR A 181 -7.95 4.51 -8.64
CA THR A 181 -6.89 4.88 -7.68
C THR A 181 -6.16 6.13 -8.17
N CYS A 182 -5.12 6.56 -7.45
CA CYS A 182 -4.24 7.64 -7.88
C CYS A 182 -2.77 7.25 -7.70
N ALA A 183 -1.85 7.99 -8.34
CA ALA A 183 -0.41 7.67 -8.30
C ALA A 183 0.16 7.68 -6.86
N LYS A 184 -0.30 8.62 -6.03
CA LYS A 184 0.07 8.68 -4.61
C LYS A 184 -0.38 7.46 -3.84
N ASP A 185 -1.65 7.07 -3.94
CA ASP A 185 -2.21 5.92 -3.23
C ASP A 185 -1.51 4.62 -3.68
N MET A 186 -1.26 4.47 -5.00
CA MET A 186 -0.50 3.32 -5.52
C MET A 186 0.92 3.23 -4.95
N SER A 187 1.57 4.36 -4.68
CA SER A 187 2.89 4.36 -4.03
C SER A 187 2.83 3.87 -2.59
N ILE A 188 1.74 4.18 -1.86
CA ILE A 188 1.52 3.69 -0.50
C ILE A 188 1.32 2.17 -0.51
N ILE A 189 0.49 1.66 -1.43
CA ILE A 189 0.28 0.22 -1.62
C ILE A 189 1.60 -0.48 -1.96
N ALA A 190 2.36 0.06 -2.92
CA ALA A 190 3.64 -0.51 -3.33
C ALA A 190 4.64 -0.59 -2.16
N ARG A 191 4.74 0.47 -1.35
CA ARG A 191 5.61 0.49 -0.17
C ARG A 191 5.17 -0.52 0.89
N ALA A 192 3.87 -0.64 1.14
CA ALA A 192 3.31 -1.64 2.05
C ALA A 192 3.62 -3.06 1.56
N LEU A 193 3.41 -3.32 0.26
CA LEU A 193 3.71 -4.62 -0.35
C LEU A 193 5.21 -4.95 -0.28
N ILE A 194 6.11 -3.99 -0.53
CA ILE A 194 7.56 -4.20 -0.41
C ILE A 194 7.94 -4.51 1.04
N ALA A 195 7.36 -3.80 2.01
CA ALA A 195 7.63 -4.03 3.43
C ALA A 195 7.16 -5.41 3.88
N GLU A 196 5.97 -5.85 3.44
CA GLU A 196 5.37 -7.14 3.80
C GLU A 196 6.03 -8.30 3.07
N GLY A 197 6.27 -8.16 1.76
CA GLY A 197 6.80 -9.21 0.91
C GLY A 197 8.31 -9.43 1.04
N GLY A 198 9.05 -8.40 1.49
CA GLY A 198 10.48 -8.47 1.76
C GLY A 198 11.32 -9.06 0.62
N GLU A 199 12.33 -9.86 0.99
CA GLU A 199 13.23 -10.51 0.03
C GLU A 199 12.51 -11.49 -0.90
N GLU A 200 11.47 -12.17 -0.43
CA GLU A 200 10.74 -13.13 -1.24
C GLU A 200 9.99 -12.47 -2.41
N LEU A 201 9.35 -11.33 -2.17
CA LEU A 201 8.73 -10.52 -3.23
C LEU A 201 9.79 -10.09 -4.25
N LEU A 202 10.93 -9.56 -3.77
CA LEU A 202 12.01 -9.11 -4.65
C LEU A 202 12.59 -10.25 -5.47
N ARG A 203 12.75 -11.43 -4.87
CA ARG A 203 13.21 -12.65 -5.55
C ARG A 203 12.25 -13.09 -6.66
N ILE A 204 10.94 -13.04 -6.39
CA ILE A 204 9.91 -13.39 -7.39
C ILE A 204 9.89 -12.37 -8.53
N THR A 205 9.86 -11.07 -8.22
CA THR A 205 9.74 -10.02 -9.24
C THR A 205 11.01 -9.83 -10.08
N SER A 206 12.15 -10.36 -9.65
CA SER A 206 13.40 -10.38 -10.43
C SER A 206 13.60 -11.66 -11.25
N THR A 207 12.61 -12.55 -11.28
CA THR A 207 12.65 -13.78 -12.11
C THR A 207 12.40 -13.44 -13.59
N TYR A 208 13.22 -14.07 -14.48
CA TYR A 208 13.04 -14.00 -15.93
C TYR A 208 12.36 -15.26 -16.44
#